data_317e5a6d0e8c6ff2572155f939c99a0d
#
_entry.id   317e5a6d0e8c6ff2572155f939c99a0d
#
_cell.length_a   1.000
_cell.length_b   1.000
_cell.length_c   1.000
_cell.angle_alpha   90.00
_cell.angle_beta   90.00
_cell.angle_gamma   90.00
#
_symmetry.space_group_name_H-M   'P 1'
#
loop_
_entity.id
_entity.type
_entity.pdbx_description
1 polymer ?
#
loop_
_entity_poly.entity_id
_entity_poly.type
_entity_poly.pdbx_seq_one_letter_code
_entity_poly.pdbx_strand_id
1 'polypeptide(L)'
;ITRDPKELAEAVREVLEQGSINLYMFHGGTNFGFMNGCSARGTLDLPQVTSYDYDALLDEEGNPTAKYLAVKKMMATHFPEYPQLEPLYKESMELDAIPLVEKVSLFETLDSLSSPVESLYPKKMEELGQSYGYLLYRTETNWDAEEERLRIIDGRDRAQLYVDGQWVKTQYQTEIGEDIFYQGKKKALSRLDILVENMGRVNYGHKFLAD
;
A
#
# COMPACT_ATOMS: atom_id res chain seq x y z
N ILE A 1 -5.59 -3.52 17.00
CA ILE A 1 -6.45 -3.47 18.21
C ILE A 1 -7.64 -4.34 17.92
N THR A 2 -7.88 -5.36 18.73
CA THR A 2 -9.03 -6.25 18.61
C THR A 2 -10.05 -5.92 19.71
N ARG A 3 -11.35 -6.06 19.41
CA ARG A 3 -12.41 -5.87 20.35
C ARG A 3 -13.07 -7.22 20.70
N ASP A 4 -13.44 -7.39 21.97
CA ASP A 4 -14.14 -8.62 22.41
C ASP A 4 -15.49 -8.78 21.68
N PRO A 5 -15.83 -9.98 21.18
CA PRO A 5 -17.07 -10.23 20.45
C PRO A 5 -18.35 -9.93 21.22
N LYS A 6 -18.37 -10.21 22.53
CA LYS A 6 -19.56 -9.98 23.37
C LYS A 6 -19.72 -8.50 23.66
N GLU A 7 -18.62 -7.81 23.93
CA GLU A 7 -18.61 -6.36 24.14
C GLU A 7 -19.09 -5.62 22.89
N LEU A 8 -18.68 -6.06 21.69
CA LEU A 8 -19.18 -5.50 20.45
C LEU A 8 -20.69 -5.75 20.28
N ALA A 9 -21.15 -6.98 20.50
CA ALA A 9 -22.57 -7.32 20.38
C ALA A 9 -23.45 -6.51 21.32
N GLU A 10 -22.99 -6.26 22.55
CA GLU A 10 -23.71 -5.44 23.52
C GLU A 10 -23.76 -3.96 23.07
N ALA A 11 -22.66 -3.41 22.59
CA ALA A 11 -22.64 -2.04 22.08
C ALA A 11 -23.57 -1.86 20.85
N VAL A 12 -23.63 -2.87 19.97
CA VAL A 12 -24.59 -2.88 18.85
C VAL A 12 -26.03 -2.90 19.33
N ARG A 13 -26.34 -3.71 20.36
CA ARG A 13 -27.66 -3.77 20.97
C ARG A 13 -28.07 -2.41 21.52
N GLU A 14 -27.24 -1.79 22.36
CA GLU A 14 -27.50 -0.49 22.97
C GLU A 14 -27.80 0.60 21.93
N VAL A 15 -27.09 0.60 20.80
CA VAL A 15 -27.34 1.56 19.72
C VAL A 15 -28.65 1.29 19.02
N LEU A 16 -28.97 0.02 18.74
CA LEU A 16 -30.21 -0.36 18.06
C LEU A 16 -31.49 -0.12 18.92
N GLU A 17 -31.37 -0.18 20.22
CA GLU A 17 -32.47 0.19 21.12
C GLU A 17 -32.81 1.69 21.09
N GLN A 18 -31.88 2.52 20.66
CA GLN A 18 -32.03 3.98 20.62
C GLN A 18 -32.19 4.54 19.19
N GLY A 19 -31.82 3.77 18.17
CA GLY A 19 -31.86 4.25 16.81
C GLY A 19 -31.27 3.28 15.78
N SER A 20 -30.67 3.82 14.75
CA SER A 20 -30.10 3.06 13.64
C SER A 20 -28.59 2.91 13.79
N ILE A 21 -28.04 1.84 13.23
CA ILE A 21 -26.60 1.58 13.22
C ILE A 21 -26.08 1.42 11.77
N ASN A 22 -24.88 1.89 11.55
CA ASN A 22 -24.09 1.58 10.37
C ASN A 22 -22.73 1.06 10.82
N LEU A 23 -22.37 -0.14 10.38
CA LEU A 23 -21.10 -0.77 10.75
C LEU A 23 -20.03 -0.47 9.69
N TYR A 24 -18.96 0.19 10.10
CA TYR A 24 -17.80 0.46 9.30
C TYR A 24 -16.53 -0.07 10.02
N MET A 25 -15.90 -1.14 9.53
CA MET A 25 -16.21 -1.97 8.36
C MET A 25 -17.00 -3.21 8.80
N PHE A 26 -17.93 -3.66 7.97
CA PHE A 26 -18.55 -4.98 8.13
C PHE A 26 -17.64 -6.08 7.59
N HIS A 27 -16.94 -5.77 6.49
CA HIS A 27 -15.91 -6.58 5.85
C HIS A 27 -14.80 -5.66 5.36
N GLY A 28 -13.59 -5.83 5.87
CA GLY A 28 -12.42 -5.05 5.43
C GLY A 28 -11.83 -5.57 4.12
N GLY A 29 -11.60 -6.88 4.04
CA GLY A 29 -11.06 -7.54 2.86
C GLY A 29 -9.55 -7.38 2.69
N THR A 30 -9.09 -7.57 1.46
CA THR A 30 -7.68 -7.53 1.08
C THR A 30 -7.48 -6.65 -0.16
N ASN A 31 -6.50 -5.77 -0.13
CA ASN A 31 -6.10 -4.98 -1.28
C ASN A 31 -5.18 -5.80 -2.20
N PHE A 32 -5.25 -5.56 -3.51
CA PHE A 32 -4.43 -6.21 -4.52
C PHE A 32 -3.76 -5.20 -5.44
N GLY A 33 -2.60 -5.56 -5.96
CA GLY A 33 -1.81 -4.71 -6.85
C GLY A 33 -1.42 -3.40 -6.16
N PHE A 34 -1.71 -2.27 -6.81
CA PHE A 34 -1.42 -0.93 -6.30
C PHE A 34 -2.69 -0.13 -5.96
N MET A 35 -3.79 -0.82 -5.66
CA MET A 35 -5.11 -0.20 -5.49
C MET A 35 -5.43 0.16 -4.03
N ASN A 36 -4.44 0.10 -3.16
CA ASN A 36 -4.58 0.45 -1.76
C ASN A 36 -4.54 1.95 -1.51
N GLY A 37 -5.08 2.35 -0.36
CA GLY A 37 -4.88 3.67 0.22
C GLY A 37 -3.79 3.69 1.29
N CYS A 38 -3.65 4.85 1.93
CA CYS A 38 -2.68 5.11 2.98
C CYS A 38 -3.29 5.98 4.09
N SER A 39 -3.10 5.61 5.35
CA SER A 39 -3.48 6.45 6.50
C SER A 39 -2.31 7.34 6.91
N ALA A 40 -2.51 8.66 6.89
CA ALA A 40 -1.52 9.60 7.40
C ALA A 40 -1.60 9.71 8.93
N ARG A 41 -0.55 9.28 9.63
CA ARG A 41 -0.48 9.32 11.09
C ARG A 41 0.82 9.98 11.58
N GLY A 42 0.74 11.25 11.92
CA GLY A 42 1.89 12.00 12.40
C GLY A 42 2.98 12.13 11.34
N THR A 43 4.17 11.64 11.62
CA THR A 43 5.33 11.67 10.71
C THR A 43 5.41 10.48 9.78
N LEU A 44 4.73 9.38 10.12
CA LEU A 44 4.73 8.14 9.32
C LEU A 44 3.37 7.93 8.66
N ASP A 45 3.40 7.51 7.43
CA ASP A 45 2.24 7.09 6.69
C ASP A 45 2.13 5.56 6.73
N LEU A 46 0.91 5.05 6.80
CA LEU A 46 0.62 3.62 6.93
C LEU A 46 -0.10 3.12 5.67
N PRO A 47 0.63 2.70 4.64
CA PRO A 47 0.03 2.12 3.45
C PRO A 47 -0.59 0.75 3.77
N GLN A 48 -1.82 0.53 3.27
CA GLN A 48 -2.53 -0.74 3.42
C GLN A 48 -2.35 -1.60 2.17
N VAL A 49 -1.14 -2.06 1.92
CA VAL A 49 -0.77 -2.71 0.64
C VAL A 49 -1.41 -4.08 0.42
N THR A 50 -1.83 -4.76 1.48
CA THR A 50 -2.49 -6.09 1.41
C THR A 50 -3.69 -6.13 2.34
N SER A 51 -3.53 -6.69 3.53
CA SER A 51 -4.61 -6.89 4.49
C SER A 51 -5.32 -5.59 4.89
N TYR A 52 -6.64 -5.62 4.80
CA TYR A 52 -7.52 -4.60 5.36
C TYR A 52 -8.54 -5.27 6.29
N ASP A 53 -8.07 -6.19 7.11
CA ASP A 53 -8.90 -7.00 8.04
C ASP A 53 -9.81 -6.14 8.91
N TYR A 54 -9.32 -5.04 9.44
CA TYR A 54 -10.07 -4.05 10.21
C TYR A 54 -10.71 -4.60 11.49
N ASP A 55 -10.39 -5.82 11.89
CA ASP A 55 -11.04 -6.52 13.01
C ASP A 55 -12.56 -6.55 12.85
N ALA A 56 -13.02 -6.73 11.60
CA ALA A 56 -14.42 -6.64 11.18
C ALA A 56 -15.25 -7.86 11.59
N LEU A 57 -16.56 -7.84 11.25
CA LEU A 57 -17.48 -8.96 11.47
C LEU A 57 -17.20 -10.14 10.56
N LEU A 58 -16.74 -9.87 9.35
CA LEU A 58 -16.24 -10.88 8.42
C LEU A 58 -14.72 -10.81 8.35
N ASP A 59 -14.05 -11.95 8.18
CA ASP A 59 -12.61 -12.01 7.91
C ASP A 59 -12.28 -11.55 6.49
N GLU A 60 -11.00 -11.56 6.10
CA GLU A 60 -10.57 -11.11 4.78
C GLU A 60 -11.16 -11.95 3.63
N GLU A 61 -11.47 -13.22 3.86
CA GLU A 61 -12.11 -14.12 2.88
C GLU A 61 -13.62 -13.92 2.80
N GLY A 62 -14.20 -13.20 3.77
CA GLY A 62 -15.63 -12.98 3.91
C GLY A 62 -16.35 -14.03 4.75
N ASN A 63 -15.62 -14.85 5.50
CA ASN A 63 -16.19 -15.81 6.44
C ASN A 63 -16.61 -15.14 7.75
N PRO A 64 -17.68 -15.61 8.40
CA PRO A 64 -18.13 -15.10 9.69
C PRO A 64 -17.09 -15.31 10.80
N THR A 65 -16.76 -14.24 11.50
CA THR A 65 -15.91 -14.30 12.69
C THR A 65 -16.72 -14.55 13.97
N ALA A 66 -16.04 -14.74 15.10
CA ALA A 66 -16.67 -14.81 16.39
C ALA A 66 -17.53 -13.57 16.72
N LYS A 67 -17.15 -12.39 16.21
CA LYS A 67 -17.93 -11.15 16.34
C LYS A 67 -19.25 -11.20 15.58
N TYR A 68 -19.19 -11.68 14.33
CA TYR A 68 -20.40 -11.91 13.54
C TYR A 68 -21.37 -12.81 14.27
N LEU A 69 -20.90 -13.95 14.79
CA LEU A 69 -21.73 -14.92 15.50
C LEU A 69 -22.31 -14.34 16.79
N ALA A 70 -21.54 -13.52 17.52
CA ALA A 70 -22.05 -12.86 18.73
C ALA A 70 -23.14 -11.83 18.40
N VAL A 71 -22.93 -11.00 17.38
CA VAL A 71 -23.94 -10.03 16.92
C VAL A 71 -25.19 -10.76 16.39
N LYS A 72 -25.03 -11.80 15.56
CA LYS A 72 -26.14 -12.61 15.06
C LYS A 72 -26.97 -13.18 16.21
N LYS A 73 -26.32 -13.75 17.23
CA LYS A 73 -27.01 -14.29 18.43
C LYS A 73 -27.75 -13.18 19.20
N MET A 74 -27.13 -12.03 19.35
CA MET A 74 -27.77 -10.88 20.02
C MET A 74 -29.00 -10.43 19.23
N MET A 75 -28.88 -10.29 17.89
CA MET A 75 -30.02 -9.93 17.03
C MET A 75 -31.17 -10.92 17.14
N ALA A 76 -30.89 -12.23 17.09
CA ALA A 76 -31.93 -13.26 17.24
C ALA A 76 -32.65 -13.20 18.59
N THR A 77 -31.97 -12.74 19.64
CA THR A 77 -32.53 -12.66 21.01
C THR A 77 -33.34 -11.39 21.22
N HIS A 78 -32.86 -10.24 20.79
CA HIS A 78 -33.41 -8.93 21.12
C HIS A 78 -34.26 -8.31 20.00
N PHE A 79 -34.02 -8.74 18.75
CA PHE A 79 -34.69 -8.22 17.55
C PHE A 79 -35.15 -9.36 16.63
N PRO A 80 -36.02 -10.28 17.15
CA PRO A 80 -36.42 -11.49 16.41
C PRO A 80 -37.28 -11.21 15.17
N GLU A 81 -37.78 -10.01 15.00
CA GLU A 81 -38.57 -9.58 13.84
C GLU A 81 -37.72 -9.48 12.57
N TYR A 82 -36.38 -9.37 12.69
CA TYR A 82 -35.51 -9.33 11.54
C TYR A 82 -35.15 -10.75 11.04
N PRO A 83 -35.00 -10.93 9.73
CA PRO A 83 -34.64 -12.22 9.14
C PRO A 83 -33.35 -12.78 9.73
N GLN A 84 -33.36 -14.03 10.17
CA GLN A 84 -32.18 -14.75 10.66
C GLN A 84 -31.63 -15.63 9.54
N LEU A 85 -30.70 -15.09 8.76
CA LEU A 85 -30.04 -15.83 7.69
C LEU A 85 -28.84 -16.64 8.21
N GLU A 86 -28.67 -17.85 7.67
CA GLU A 86 -27.45 -18.62 7.95
C GLU A 86 -26.29 -18.06 7.13
N PRO A 87 -25.12 -17.87 7.77
CA PRO A 87 -23.95 -17.41 7.04
C PRO A 87 -23.43 -18.47 6.07
N LEU A 88 -22.92 -18.03 4.95
CA LEU A 88 -22.20 -18.89 4.02
C LEU A 88 -20.72 -18.87 4.40
N TYR A 89 -20.11 -20.06 4.38
CA TYR A 89 -18.67 -20.24 4.57
C TYR A 89 -18.03 -20.59 3.25
N LYS A 90 -16.93 -19.93 2.96
CA LYS A 90 -16.08 -20.29 1.83
C LYS A 90 -15.11 -21.38 2.26
N GLU A 91 -14.87 -22.30 1.35
CA GLU A 91 -13.83 -23.30 1.54
C GLU A 91 -12.47 -22.65 1.31
N SER A 92 -11.54 -22.91 2.23
CA SER A 92 -10.13 -22.54 2.07
C SER A 92 -9.29 -23.77 1.76
N MET A 93 -8.20 -23.58 1.04
CA MET A 93 -7.20 -24.61 0.81
C MET A 93 -5.83 -24.17 1.32
N GLU A 94 -5.09 -25.10 1.86
CA GLU A 94 -3.68 -24.92 2.14
C GLU A 94 -2.87 -25.26 0.90
N LEU A 95 -1.95 -24.40 0.52
CA LEU A 95 -1.01 -24.64 -0.56
C LEU A 95 0.38 -24.91 0.02
N ASP A 96 1.01 -25.95 -0.47
CA ASP A 96 2.43 -26.21 -0.21
C ASP A 96 3.30 -25.08 -0.77
N ALA A 97 4.58 -25.06 -0.38
CA ALA A 97 5.54 -24.09 -0.90
C ALA A 97 5.62 -24.16 -2.43
N ILE A 98 5.22 -23.07 -3.09
CA ILE A 98 5.22 -22.98 -4.55
C ILE A 98 6.58 -22.41 -4.99
N PRO A 99 7.38 -23.16 -5.78
CA PRO A 99 8.64 -22.65 -6.30
C PRO A 99 8.40 -21.59 -7.36
N LEU A 100 9.04 -20.42 -7.21
CA LEU A 100 9.07 -19.38 -8.24
C LEU A 100 10.16 -19.74 -9.26
N VAL A 101 9.77 -20.32 -10.37
CA VAL A 101 10.69 -20.88 -11.41
C VAL A 101 10.97 -19.88 -12.54
N GLU A 102 10.18 -18.85 -12.67
CA GLU A 102 10.32 -17.81 -13.70
C GLU A 102 10.56 -16.45 -13.07
N LYS A 103 11.48 -15.70 -13.64
CA LYS A 103 11.78 -14.31 -13.25
C LYS A 103 12.25 -13.51 -14.46
N VAL A 104 11.98 -12.22 -14.44
CA VAL A 104 12.46 -11.27 -15.45
C VAL A 104 12.90 -9.98 -14.76
N SER A 105 13.94 -9.35 -15.29
CA SER A 105 14.39 -8.05 -14.80
C SER A 105 13.47 -6.95 -15.29
N LEU A 106 13.08 -6.02 -14.41
CA LEU A 106 12.35 -4.82 -14.79
C LEU A 106 13.09 -4.02 -15.88
N PHE A 107 14.41 -3.86 -15.72
CA PHE A 107 15.24 -3.09 -16.66
C PHE A 107 15.38 -3.74 -18.04
N GLU A 108 15.22 -5.05 -18.13
CA GLU A 108 15.27 -5.79 -19.41
C GLU A 108 13.92 -5.73 -20.16
N THR A 109 12.85 -5.35 -19.48
CA THR A 109 11.48 -5.35 -20.03
C THR A 109 10.89 -3.95 -20.18
N LEU A 110 11.63 -2.90 -19.89
CA LEU A 110 11.12 -1.51 -19.90
C LEU A 110 10.41 -1.14 -21.21
N ASP A 111 11.01 -1.46 -22.35
CA ASP A 111 10.45 -1.11 -23.66
C ASP A 111 9.13 -1.83 -23.98
N SER A 112 8.88 -2.95 -23.28
CA SER A 112 7.60 -3.67 -23.38
C SER A 112 6.55 -3.17 -22.39
N LEU A 113 6.98 -2.50 -21.32
CA LEU A 113 6.11 -2.05 -20.24
C LEU A 113 5.60 -0.62 -20.44
N SER A 114 6.44 0.27 -21.03
CA SER A 114 6.09 1.66 -21.18
C SER A 114 6.87 2.34 -22.32
N SER A 115 6.37 3.49 -22.76
CA SER A 115 7.09 4.38 -23.67
C SER A 115 7.67 5.55 -22.88
N PRO A 116 8.95 5.91 -23.09
CA PRO A 116 9.57 7.02 -22.37
C PRO A 116 8.97 8.37 -22.77
N VAL A 117 8.89 9.27 -21.80
CA VAL A 117 8.52 10.67 -21.99
C VAL A 117 9.73 11.54 -21.64
N GLU A 118 10.23 12.28 -22.62
CA GLU A 118 11.36 13.20 -22.41
C GLU A 118 10.88 14.52 -21.80
N SER A 119 11.62 15.04 -20.81
CA SER A 119 11.37 16.34 -20.19
C SER A 119 12.63 16.91 -19.56
N LEU A 120 12.68 18.23 -19.38
CA LEU A 120 13.81 18.91 -18.73
C LEU A 120 13.88 18.64 -17.22
N TYR A 121 12.73 18.39 -16.61
CA TYR A 121 12.60 18.14 -15.18
C TYR A 121 11.78 16.88 -14.94
N PRO A 122 11.99 16.17 -13.82
CA PRO A 122 11.14 15.05 -13.42
C PRO A 122 9.67 15.48 -13.37
N LYS A 123 8.81 14.70 -13.99
CA LYS A 123 7.35 14.91 -13.96
C LYS A 123 6.74 14.04 -12.89
N LYS A 124 5.67 14.54 -12.26
CA LYS A 124 4.86 13.74 -11.33
C LYS A 124 4.03 12.69 -12.08
N MET A 125 3.59 11.64 -11.37
CA MET A 125 2.72 10.60 -11.94
C MET A 125 1.45 11.19 -12.55
N GLU A 126 0.84 12.17 -11.89
CA GLU A 126 -0.39 12.84 -12.35
C GLU A 126 -0.21 13.55 -13.69
N GLU A 127 0.94 14.20 -13.90
CA GLU A 127 1.27 14.86 -15.18
C GLU A 127 1.46 13.87 -16.33
N LEU A 128 1.74 12.61 -16.00
CA LEU A 128 1.87 11.49 -16.93
C LEU A 128 0.58 10.68 -17.09
N GLY A 129 -0.50 11.07 -16.39
CA GLY A 129 -1.77 10.34 -16.37
C GLY A 129 -1.72 9.01 -15.63
N GLN A 130 -0.73 8.82 -14.76
CA GLN A 130 -0.56 7.62 -13.94
C GLN A 130 -1.04 7.87 -12.52
N SER A 131 -1.85 6.96 -11.97
CA SER A 131 -2.45 7.12 -10.65
C SER A 131 -1.77 6.30 -9.57
N TYR A 132 -1.07 5.22 -9.92
CA TYR A 132 -0.48 4.25 -8.99
C TYR A 132 0.63 3.44 -9.66
N GLY A 133 1.36 2.67 -8.88
CA GLY A 133 2.41 1.78 -9.35
C GLY A 133 3.80 2.40 -9.32
N TYR A 134 4.58 2.14 -10.34
CA TYR A 134 5.97 2.59 -10.43
C TYR A 134 6.18 3.65 -11.50
N LEU A 135 7.12 4.57 -11.23
CA LEU A 135 7.63 5.52 -12.20
C LEU A 135 9.16 5.45 -12.19
N LEU A 136 9.76 5.27 -13.37
CA LEU A 136 11.21 5.27 -13.54
C LEU A 136 11.66 6.60 -14.14
N TYR A 137 12.49 7.32 -13.39
CA TYR A 137 13.24 8.47 -13.89
C TYR A 137 14.60 8.02 -14.34
N ARG A 138 14.99 8.37 -15.57
CA ARG A 138 16.28 8.02 -16.16
C ARG A 138 16.97 9.25 -16.71
N THR A 139 18.25 9.41 -16.39
CA THR A 139 19.10 10.45 -16.97
C THR A 139 20.53 9.95 -17.09
N GLU A 140 21.34 10.70 -17.81
CA GLU A 140 22.78 10.52 -17.87
C GLU A 140 23.47 11.66 -17.14
N THR A 141 24.52 11.35 -16.40
CA THR A 141 25.28 12.33 -15.61
C THR A 141 26.77 12.00 -15.63
N ASN A 142 27.59 13.02 -15.41
CA ASN A 142 29.04 12.87 -15.23
C ASN A 142 29.35 12.77 -13.73
N TRP A 143 30.27 11.91 -13.37
CA TRP A 143 30.81 11.81 -12.04
C TRP A 143 32.19 12.45 -11.99
N ASP A 144 32.33 13.60 -11.31
CA ASP A 144 33.56 14.39 -11.28
C ASP A 144 34.45 14.02 -10.09
N ALA A 145 33.89 13.40 -9.05
CA ALA A 145 34.60 12.97 -7.87
C ALA A 145 34.59 11.44 -7.71
N GLU A 146 35.42 10.93 -6.81
CA GLU A 146 35.39 9.51 -6.39
C GLU A 146 34.21 9.21 -5.47
N GLU A 147 33.74 10.22 -4.74
CA GLU A 147 32.53 10.17 -3.93
C GLU A 147 31.60 11.32 -4.34
N GLU A 148 30.39 10.98 -4.71
CA GLU A 148 29.33 11.92 -5.05
C GLU A 148 28.22 11.89 -4.00
N ARG A 149 27.67 13.05 -3.71
CA ARG A 149 26.53 13.21 -2.82
C ARG A 149 25.27 13.48 -3.64
N LEU A 150 24.33 12.57 -3.51
CA LEU A 150 23.04 12.62 -4.18
C LEU A 150 21.93 12.84 -3.14
N ARG A 151 20.85 13.48 -3.55
CA ARG A 151 19.66 13.63 -2.73
C ARG A 151 18.42 13.60 -3.61
N ILE A 152 17.43 12.78 -3.22
CA ILE A 152 16.11 12.77 -3.83
C ILE A 152 15.27 13.80 -3.07
N ILE A 153 14.80 14.83 -3.77
CA ILE A 153 14.02 15.92 -3.18
C ILE A 153 12.55 15.73 -3.58
N ASP A 154 11.65 15.88 -2.61
CA ASP A 154 10.19 15.80 -2.80
C ASP A 154 9.69 14.48 -3.40
N GLY A 155 10.44 13.39 -3.22
CA GLY A 155 10.01 12.05 -3.63
C GLY A 155 9.02 11.43 -2.65
N ARG A 156 8.14 10.56 -3.13
CA ARG A 156 7.17 9.72 -2.40
C ARG A 156 6.93 8.43 -3.18
N ASP A 157 6.67 7.27 -2.54
CA ASP A 157 6.77 6.96 -1.09
C ASP A 157 8.02 6.14 -0.81
N ARG A 158 8.51 5.39 -1.81
CA ARG A 158 9.72 4.58 -1.78
C ARG A 158 10.51 4.81 -3.05
N ALA A 159 11.79 5.11 -2.91
CA ALA A 159 12.68 5.38 -4.03
C ALA A 159 13.89 4.46 -4.01
N GLN A 160 14.24 3.90 -5.16
CA GLN A 160 15.41 3.06 -5.37
C GLN A 160 16.33 3.72 -6.39
N LEU A 161 17.58 3.96 -6.00
CA LEU A 161 18.61 4.57 -6.82
C LEU A 161 19.50 3.51 -7.42
N TYR A 162 19.76 3.62 -8.72
CA TYR A 162 20.69 2.77 -9.47
C TYR A 162 21.65 3.63 -10.27
N VAL A 163 22.90 3.19 -10.36
CA VAL A 163 23.92 3.77 -11.25
C VAL A 163 24.39 2.68 -12.18
N ASP A 164 24.34 2.91 -13.48
CA ASP A 164 24.67 1.92 -14.53
C ASP A 164 23.99 0.56 -14.34
N GLY A 165 22.76 0.57 -13.80
CA GLY A 165 21.98 -0.62 -13.51
C GLY A 165 22.34 -1.33 -12.19
N GLN A 166 23.31 -0.81 -11.44
CA GLN A 166 23.68 -1.35 -10.13
C GLN A 166 22.91 -0.60 -9.05
N TRP A 167 22.25 -1.34 -8.16
CA TRP A 167 21.55 -0.76 -7.00
C TRP A 167 22.54 -0.06 -6.06
N VAL A 168 22.20 1.15 -5.64
CA VAL A 168 22.98 1.98 -4.72
C VAL A 168 22.31 2.10 -3.35
N LYS A 169 21.04 2.55 -3.36
CA LYS A 169 20.30 2.83 -2.12
C LYS A 169 18.80 2.70 -2.36
N THR A 170 18.10 2.27 -1.32
CA THR A 170 16.65 2.45 -1.20
C THR A 170 16.38 3.42 -0.06
N GLN A 171 15.48 4.36 -0.29
CA GLN A 171 14.95 5.27 0.73
C GLN A 171 13.43 5.10 0.80
N TYR A 172 12.90 5.16 2.02
CA TYR A 172 11.48 4.98 2.28
C TYR A 172 10.95 6.10 3.18
N GLN A 173 9.84 6.71 2.79
CA GLN A 173 9.13 7.77 3.53
C GLN A 173 10.07 8.87 4.05
N THR A 174 10.33 8.91 5.35
CA THR A 174 11.13 9.94 6.02
C THR A 174 12.61 9.90 5.68
N GLU A 175 13.11 8.81 5.13
CA GLU A 175 14.48 8.70 4.65
C GLU A 175 14.70 9.44 3.31
N ILE A 176 13.60 9.64 2.53
CA ILE A 176 13.69 10.39 1.26
C ILE A 176 14.02 11.84 1.58
N GLY A 177 15.11 12.32 1.00
CA GLY A 177 15.70 13.63 1.29
C GLY A 177 16.97 13.57 2.12
N GLU A 178 17.33 12.43 2.67
CA GLU A 178 18.64 12.22 3.26
C GLU A 178 19.73 12.09 2.18
N ASP A 179 20.95 12.38 2.56
CA ASP A 179 22.10 12.27 1.67
C ASP A 179 22.39 10.80 1.31
N ILE A 180 22.62 10.55 0.05
CA ILE A 180 23.10 9.28 -0.49
C ILE A 180 24.52 9.49 -0.97
N PHE A 181 25.46 8.78 -0.41
CA PHE A 181 26.85 8.80 -0.82
C PHE A 181 27.11 7.64 -1.79
N TYR A 182 27.46 7.99 -3.03
CA TYR A 182 27.85 7.03 -4.05
C TYR A 182 29.37 7.05 -4.22
N GLN A 183 29.99 5.91 -3.99
CA GLN A 183 31.41 5.71 -4.26
C GLN A 183 31.58 4.96 -5.58
N GLY A 184 31.96 5.67 -6.62
CA GLY A 184 32.15 5.14 -7.94
C GLY A 184 33.46 5.59 -8.55
N LYS A 185 33.86 4.98 -9.67
CA LYS A 185 35.00 5.49 -10.44
C LYS A 185 34.54 6.76 -11.16
N LYS A 186 35.41 7.78 -11.16
CA LYS A 186 35.26 8.95 -12.01
C LYS A 186 34.98 8.49 -13.45
N LYS A 187 33.86 8.90 -13.99
CA LYS A 187 33.36 8.44 -15.29
C LYS A 187 32.67 9.60 -16.02
N ALA A 188 33.02 9.78 -17.30
CA ALA A 188 32.52 10.90 -18.10
C ALA A 188 30.99 10.83 -18.34
N LEU A 189 30.40 9.65 -18.33
CA LEU A 189 28.97 9.48 -18.53
C LEU A 189 28.51 8.21 -17.83
N SER A 190 27.50 8.33 -16.96
CA SER A 190 26.83 7.20 -16.29
C SER A 190 25.33 7.37 -16.34
N ARG A 191 24.64 6.26 -16.47
CA ARG A 191 23.19 6.22 -16.39
C ARG A 191 22.75 6.25 -14.92
N LEU A 192 21.93 7.21 -14.59
CA LEU A 192 21.27 7.33 -13.29
C LEU A 192 19.80 6.97 -13.43
N ASP A 193 19.36 5.98 -12.70
CA ASP A 193 17.97 5.53 -12.64
C ASP A 193 17.42 5.71 -11.23
N ILE A 194 16.23 6.30 -11.11
CA ILE A 194 15.49 6.39 -9.85
C ILE A 194 14.12 5.74 -10.08
N LEU A 195 13.90 4.59 -9.47
CA LEU A 195 12.62 3.89 -9.50
C LEU A 195 11.81 4.30 -8.27
N VAL A 196 10.71 4.99 -8.52
CA VAL A 196 9.79 5.48 -7.48
C VAL A 196 8.55 4.62 -7.46
N GLU A 197 8.15 4.20 -6.26
CA GLU A 197 6.94 3.45 -5.98
C GLU A 197 5.94 4.30 -5.21
N ASN A 198 4.73 4.42 -5.75
CA ASN A 198 3.58 4.94 -5.02
C ASN A 198 2.98 3.80 -4.20
N MET A 199 3.11 3.85 -2.89
CA MET A 199 2.65 2.80 -1.98
C MET A 199 1.22 3.00 -1.49
N GLY A 200 0.49 3.90 -2.09
CA GLY A 200 -0.91 4.20 -1.79
C GLY A 200 -1.13 5.68 -1.45
N ARG A 201 -2.11 6.28 -2.12
CA ARG A 201 -2.45 7.69 -1.86
C ARG A 201 -3.15 7.82 -0.53
N VAL A 202 -2.85 8.93 0.16
CA VAL A 202 -3.48 9.23 1.45
C VAL A 202 -4.99 9.35 1.28
N ASN A 203 -5.73 8.47 1.95
CA ASN A 203 -7.19 8.44 1.97
C ASN A 203 -7.77 8.68 3.37
N TYR A 204 -6.92 8.78 4.39
CA TYR A 204 -7.33 9.06 5.76
C TYR A 204 -6.25 9.85 6.52
N GLY A 205 -6.68 10.85 7.31
CA GLY A 205 -5.81 11.67 8.13
C GLY A 205 -5.65 13.11 7.60
N HIS A 206 -4.60 13.80 8.03
CA HIS A 206 -4.42 15.24 7.82
C HIS A 206 -3.65 15.60 6.53
N LYS A 207 -3.17 14.62 5.77
CA LYS A 207 -2.32 14.84 4.59
C LYS A 207 -3.04 14.55 3.26
N PHE A 208 -4.33 14.83 3.16
CA PHE A 208 -5.10 14.55 1.92
C PHE A 208 -4.57 15.24 0.66
N LEU A 209 -3.85 16.33 0.80
CA LEU A 209 -3.25 17.08 -0.31
C LEU A 209 -1.74 16.89 -0.41
N ALA A 210 -1.16 15.97 0.35
CA ALA A 210 0.24 15.61 0.21
C ALA A 210 0.41 14.70 -1.02
N ASP A 211 1.13 15.22 -1.98
CA ASP A 211 1.49 14.54 -3.23
C ASP A 211 2.67 13.60 -3.03
#